data_62453cebc87d65593d5f5e334ac556f8
#
_entry.id   62453cebc87d65593d5f5e334ac556f8
#
_cell.length_a   1.000
_cell.length_b   1.000
_cell.length_c   1.000
_cell.angle_alpha   90.00
_cell.angle_beta   90.00
_cell.angle_gamma   90.00
#
_symmetry.space_group_name_H-M   'P 1'
#
loop_
_entity.id
_entity.type
_entity.pdbx_description
1 polymer ?
#
loop_
_entity_poly.entity_id
_entity_poly.type
_entity_poly.pdbx_seq_one_letter_code
_entity_poly.pdbx_strand_id
1 'polypeptide(L)'
;HEAIDNGCDMFCVHGPFEFRAIEIYKGKPIFYSLGSFIRQPYQQDIVPWETYSAHKFIDRDYPSENPIDTKIEDAKFLLERTGRHPASYFRGASISCEYSDSKLKKIIIHPVDLGIDGPLSDLGIPKIASEEVANNLLNEIAQLSVPYGTKLEIKDGLGVIKLEQ
;
A
#
# COMPACT_ATOMS: atom_id res chain seq x y z
N HIS A 1 18.09 -2.15 9.38
CA HIS A 1 19.31 -2.99 9.34
C HIS A 1 19.51 -3.76 10.64
N GLU A 2 19.37 -3.10 11.81
CA GLU A 2 19.61 -3.71 13.11
C GLU A 2 18.82 -5.02 13.34
N ALA A 3 17.56 -5.09 12.90
CA ALA A 3 16.77 -6.31 13.00
C ALA A 3 17.42 -7.48 12.22
N ILE A 4 17.87 -7.21 10.99
CA ILE A 4 18.57 -8.21 10.17
C ILE A 4 19.89 -8.61 10.80
N ASP A 5 20.64 -7.66 11.35
CA ASP A 5 21.93 -7.90 12.02
C ASP A 5 21.77 -8.74 13.29
N ASN A 6 20.62 -8.65 13.94
CA ASN A 6 20.26 -9.46 15.10
C ASN A 6 19.52 -10.77 14.77
N GLY A 7 19.51 -11.20 13.50
CA GLY A 7 19.09 -12.53 13.11
C GLY A 7 17.74 -12.64 12.40
N CYS A 8 17.04 -11.53 12.13
CA CYS A 8 15.83 -11.58 11.31
C CYS A 8 16.16 -12.04 9.88
N ASP A 9 15.32 -12.88 9.30
CA ASP A 9 15.44 -13.34 7.91
C ASP A 9 14.67 -12.45 6.93
N MET A 10 13.73 -11.66 7.43
CA MET A 10 12.95 -10.68 6.67
C MET A 10 12.45 -9.61 7.64
N PHE A 11 12.38 -8.37 7.18
CA PHE A 11 11.81 -7.28 7.94
C PHE A 11 10.72 -6.56 7.14
N CYS A 12 9.49 -6.58 7.65
CA CYS A 12 8.33 -5.93 7.04
C CYS A 12 7.85 -4.79 7.93
N VAL A 13 7.77 -3.60 7.36
CA VAL A 13 7.23 -2.42 8.04
C VAL A 13 5.82 -2.14 7.54
N HIS A 14 4.93 -1.78 8.43
CA HIS A 14 3.62 -1.20 8.17
C HIS A 14 3.49 0.15 8.87
N GLY A 15 2.76 1.06 8.27
CA GLY A 15 2.51 2.40 8.82
C GLY A 15 1.97 3.31 7.72
N PRO A 16 2.76 3.64 6.70
CA PRO A 16 2.24 4.32 5.51
C PRO A 16 1.21 3.45 4.80
N PHE A 17 0.16 4.09 4.24
CA PHE A 17 -0.82 3.40 3.41
C PHE A 17 -0.32 3.12 1.99
N GLU A 18 0.86 3.62 1.67
CA GLU A 18 1.52 3.50 0.37
C GLU A 18 2.58 2.41 0.42
N PHE A 19 2.76 1.73 -0.70
CA PHE A 19 3.91 0.85 -0.87
C PHE A 19 5.19 1.69 -0.93
N ARG A 20 6.26 1.23 -0.27
CA ARG A 20 7.54 1.92 -0.22
C ARG A 20 8.64 1.07 -0.86
N ALA A 21 9.88 1.51 -0.70
CA ALA A 21 11.06 0.81 -1.21
C ALA A 21 11.20 -0.62 -0.70
N ILE A 22 11.91 -1.41 -1.49
CA ILE A 22 12.41 -2.74 -1.11
C ILE A 22 13.93 -2.66 -1.11
N GLU A 23 14.54 -3.11 -0.02
CA GLU A 23 15.99 -3.26 0.09
C GLU A 23 16.37 -4.72 0.27
N ILE A 24 17.48 -5.12 -0.35
CA ILE A 24 18.14 -6.41 -0.08
C ILE A 24 19.39 -6.13 0.74
N TYR A 25 19.29 -6.31 2.05
CA TYR A 25 20.39 -6.09 2.97
C TYR A 25 20.96 -7.43 3.45
N LYS A 26 22.25 -7.67 3.19
CA LYS A 26 22.93 -8.94 3.50
C LYS A 26 22.19 -10.19 2.98
N GLY A 27 21.60 -10.08 1.78
CA GLY A 27 20.84 -11.16 1.15
C GLY A 27 19.43 -11.40 1.73
N LYS A 28 18.96 -10.52 2.61
CA LYS A 28 17.66 -10.60 3.28
C LYS A 28 16.79 -9.39 2.91
N PRO A 29 15.47 -9.58 2.71
CA PRO A 29 14.61 -8.49 2.26
C PRO A 29 14.14 -7.60 3.42
N ILE A 30 14.13 -6.30 3.17
CA ILE A 30 13.50 -5.27 3.98
C ILE A 30 12.42 -4.60 3.14
N PHE A 31 11.19 -4.67 3.57
CA PHE A 31 10.04 -3.99 2.97
C PHE A 31 9.69 -2.78 3.82
N TYR A 32 9.98 -1.56 3.34
CA TYR A 32 9.78 -0.32 4.09
C TYR A 32 8.32 0.10 4.25
N SER A 33 7.43 -0.44 3.47
CA SER A 33 5.98 -0.55 3.68
C SER A 33 5.37 -1.42 2.59
N LEU A 34 4.43 -2.25 2.96
CA LEU A 34 3.66 -3.07 2.01
C LEU A 34 2.39 -2.38 1.51
N GLY A 35 2.14 -1.13 1.95
CA GLY A 35 0.93 -0.41 1.59
C GLY A 35 -0.34 -1.01 2.18
N SER A 36 -1.47 -0.72 1.56
CA SER A 36 -2.77 -1.27 1.92
C SER A 36 -3.11 -2.46 1.02
N PHE A 37 -3.51 -3.59 1.60
CA PHE A 37 -4.06 -4.72 0.84
C PHE A 37 -5.60 -4.68 0.81
N ILE A 38 -6.22 -4.21 1.90
CA ILE A 38 -7.65 -3.92 2.02
C ILE A 38 -7.77 -2.55 2.67
N ARG A 39 -8.63 -1.68 2.13
CA ARG A 39 -8.82 -0.34 2.65
C ARG A 39 -10.27 0.12 2.54
N GLN A 40 -11.05 -0.10 3.58
CA GLN A 40 -12.48 0.25 3.63
C GLN A 40 -12.80 1.20 4.81
N PRO A 41 -12.23 2.42 4.83
CA PRO A 41 -12.38 3.33 5.98
C PRO A 41 -13.82 3.80 6.20
N TYR A 42 -14.66 3.77 5.16
CA TYR A 42 -16.06 4.23 5.24
C TYR A 42 -17.04 3.17 5.77
N GLN A 43 -16.58 1.95 6.00
CA GLN A 43 -17.42 0.89 6.58
C GLN A 43 -17.33 0.84 8.11
N GLN A 44 -16.57 1.75 8.72
CA GLN A 44 -16.52 1.87 10.18
C GLN A 44 -17.80 2.54 10.67
N ASP A 45 -18.53 1.88 11.58
CA ASP A 45 -19.75 2.41 12.18
C ASP A 45 -19.47 3.56 13.15
N ILE A 46 -18.27 3.59 13.71
CA ILE A 46 -17.83 4.62 14.66
C ILE A 46 -16.49 5.17 14.18
N VAL A 47 -16.41 6.47 14.03
CA VAL A 47 -15.15 7.17 13.73
C VAL A 47 -14.56 7.66 15.05
N PRO A 48 -13.31 7.30 15.40
CA PRO A 48 -12.66 7.78 16.62
C PRO A 48 -12.55 9.32 16.65
N TRP A 49 -12.71 9.89 17.85
CA TRP A 49 -12.60 11.35 18.06
C TRP A 49 -11.31 11.94 17.51
N GLU A 50 -10.20 11.23 17.64
CA GLU A 50 -8.89 11.64 17.15
C GLU A 50 -8.89 11.84 15.62
N THR A 51 -9.64 11.01 14.91
CA THR A 51 -9.80 11.15 13.45
C THR A 51 -10.60 12.40 13.12
N TYR A 52 -11.66 12.68 13.85
CA TYR A 52 -12.42 13.93 13.69
C TYR A 52 -11.57 15.15 13.96
N SER A 53 -10.87 15.17 15.08
CA SER A 53 -10.05 16.32 15.49
C SER A 53 -8.87 16.57 14.54
N ALA A 54 -8.21 15.53 14.07
CA ALA A 54 -7.09 15.64 13.15
C ALA A 54 -7.49 16.19 11.77
N HIS A 55 -8.72 15.96 11.33
CA HIS A 55 -9.22 16.37 10.02
C HIS A 55 -10.08 17.64 10.07
N LYS A 56 -10.19 18.31 11.23
CA LYS A 56 -11.00 19.53 11.43
C LYS A 56 -12.46 19.36 11.00
N PHE A 57 -13.04 18.20 11.21
CA PHE A 57 -14.48 17.98 11.02
C PHE A 57 -15.34 18.74 12.04
N ILE A 58 -14.71 19.42 13.00
CA ILE A 58 -15.32 20.10 14.14
C ILE A 58 -16.25 21.27 13.72
N ASP A 59 -16.04 21.83 12.53
CA ASP A 59 -16.81 22.97 12.03
C ASP A 59 -18.12 22.57 11.28
N ARG A 60 -18.40 21.28 11.20
CA ARG A 60 -19.68 20.83 10.67
C ARG A 60 -20.65 20.56 11.81
N ASP A 61 -21.83 21.20 11.76
CA ASP A 61 -22.98 20.81 12.55
C ASP A 61 -23.34 19.34 12.24
N TYR A 62 -22.84 18.44 13.07
CA TYR A 62 -23.30 17.06 13.08
C TYR A 62 -24.47 16.96 14.05
N PRO A 63 -25.57 16.31 13.69
CA PRO A 63 -25.65 15.11 12.90
C PRO A 63 -26.51 15.25 11.63
N SER A 64 -26.10 14.69 10.51
CA SER A 64 -27.07 14.38 9.48
C SER A 64 -27.99 13.28 10.00
N GLU A 65 -29.24 13.36 9.69
CA GLU A 65 -30.27 12.35 10.06
C GLU A 65 -29.95 10.99 9.41
N ASN A 66 -29.00 10.94 8.47
CA ASN A 66 -28.57 9.74 7.77
C ASN A 66 -27.05 9.53 7.89
N PRO A 67 -26.57 8.62 8.78
CA PRO A 67 -25.15 8.35 8.96
C PRO A 67 -24.42 7.84 7.71
N ILE A 68 -25.15 7.26 6.75
CA ILE A 68 -24.56 6.71 5.52
C ILE A 68 -24.19 7.83 4.55
N ASP A 69 -25.07 8.81 4.35
CA ASP A 69 -24.82 9.94 3.45
C ASP A 69 -23.67 10.79 3.96
N THR A 70 -23.59 10.97 5.25
CA THR A 70 -22.47 11.65 5.91
C THR A 70 -21.14 10.94 5.66
N LYS A 71 -21.09 9.61 5.76
CA LYS A 71 -19.86 8.83 5.50
C LYS A 71 -19.38 8.95 4.06
N ILE A 72 -20.30 8.99 3.10
CA ILE A 72 -19.96 9.14 1.67
C ILE A 72 -19.43 10.55 1.39
N GLU A 73 -20.10 11.57 1.93
CA GLU A 73 -19.65 12.96 1.80
C GLU A 73 -18.31 13.19 2.51
N ASP A 74 -18.10 12.61 3.68
CA ASP A 74 -16.85 12.70 4.42
C ASP A 74 -15.70 11.96 3.70
N ALA A 75 -15.96 10.82 3.08
CA ALA A 75 -14.99 10.13 2.26
C ALA A 75 -14.58 10.98 1.05
N LYS A 76 -15.57 11.58 0.35
CA LYS A 76 -15.31 12.52 -0.76
C LYS A 76 -14.55 13.74 -0.29
N PHE A 77 -14.95 14.32 0.83
CA PHE A 77 -14.29 15.48 1.42
C PHE A 77 -12.85 15.19 1.86
N LEU A 78 -12.58 14.01 2.42
CA LEU A 78 -11.21 13.56 2.72
C LEU A 78 -10.38 13.41 1.46
N LEU A 79 -10.97 12.85 0.40
CA LEU A 79 -10.33 12.69 -0.89
C LEU A 79 -9.98 14.04 -1.53
N GLU A 80 -10.86 15.04 -1.42
CA GLU A 80 -10.67 16.37 -2.00
C GLU A 80 -9.72 17.27 -1.19
N ARG A 81 -9.80 17.22 0.14
CA ARG A 81 -9.13 18.19 1.02
C ARG A 81 -7.71 17.81 1.43
N THR A 82 -7.38 16.53 1.47
CA THR A 82 -6.07 16.13 2.02
C THR A 82 -4.91 16.41 1.07
N GLY A 83 -5.16 16.74 -0.21
CA GLY A 83 -4.10 17.01 -1.21
C GLY A 83 -3.08 15.85 -1.34
N ARG A 84 -3.23 14.83 -0.51
CA ARG A 84 -2.45 13.60 -0.58
C ARG A 84 -3.06 12.76 -1.67
N HIS A 85 -2.26 12.24 -2.56
CA HIS A 85 -2.71 11.46 -3.70
C HIS A 85 -3.52 10.25 -3.23
N PRO A 86 -4.85 10.32 -3.20
CA PRO A 86 -5.68 9.23 -2.69
C PRO A 86 -5.50 7.96 -3.51
N ALA A 87 -5.12 8.09 -4.78
CA ALA A 87 -4.83 6.97 -5.65
C ALA A 87 -3.70 6.08 -5.13
N SER A 88 -2.66 6.65 -4.50
CA SER A 88 -1.56 5.87 -3.94
C SER A 88 -1.98 4.99 -2.75
N TYR A 89 -3.04 5.38 -2.04
CA TYR A 89 -3.58 4.62 -0.91
C TYR A 89 -4.47 3.45 -1.34
N PHE A 90 -4.95 3.47 -2.59
CA PHE A 90 -5.87 2.48 -3.14
C PHE A 90 -5.22 1.56 -4.16
N ARG A 91 -3.92 1.37 -4.06
CA ARG A 91 -3.15 0.37 -4.78
C ARG A 91 -2.11 -0.22 -3.85
N GLY A 92 -1.90 -1.50 -3.95
CA GLY A 92 -0.99 -2.24 -3.10
C GLY A 92 -0.44 -3.46 -3.81
N ALA A 93 0.17 -4.34 -3.08
CA ALA A 93 0.64 -5.59 -3.64
C ALA A 93 0.68 -6.68 -2.58
N SER A 94 0.53 -7.92 -3.00
CA SER A 94 1.02 -9.07 -2.25
C SER A 94 2.41 -9.46 -2.73
N ILE A 95 3.19 -10.09 -1.85
CA ILE A 95 4.57 -10.46 -2.13
C ILE A 95 4.78 -11.94 -1.89
N SER A 96 5.44 -12.59 -2.84
CA SER A 96 5.95 -13.95 -2.69
C SER A 96 7.47 -13.93 -2.63
N CYS A 97 8.05 -14.61 -1.63
CA CYS A 97 9.49 -14.79 -1.51
C CYS A 97 9.84 -16.25 -1.72
N GLU A 98 10.70 -16.53 -2.70
CA GLU A 98 11.19 -17.87 -3.01
C GLU A 98 12.55 -18.10 -2.35
N TYR A 99 12.65 -19.14 -1.55
CA TYR A 99 13.89 -19.53 -0.89
C TYR A 99 14.38 -20.90 -1.38
N SER A 100 15.70 -21.08 -1.47
CA SER A 100 16.38 -22.36 -1.65
C SER A 100 17.60 -22.42 -0.77
N ASP A 101 17.79 -23.53 -0.06
CA ASP A 101 18.90 -23.72 0.88
C ASP A 101 19.01 -22.58 1.91
N SER A 102 17.86 -22.19 2.46
CA SER A 102 17.71 -21.07 3.41
C SER A 102 18.18 -19.71 2.89
N LYS A 103 18.34 -19.55 1.58
CA LYS A 103 18.71 -18.29 0.93
C LYS A 103 17.58 -17.78 0.05
N LEU A 104 17.29 -16.50 0.16
CA LEU A 104 16.35 -15.82 -0.73
C LEU A 104 16.90 -15.85 -2.17
N LYS A 105 16.08 -16.29 -3.10
CA LYS A 105 16.40 -16.39 -4.53
C LYS A 105 15.67 -15.38 -5.37
N LYS A 106 14.40 -15.13 -4.98
CA LYS A 106 13.54 -14.32 -5.80
C LYS A 106 12.43 -13.71 -4.96
N ILE A 107 12.04 -12.50 -5.30
CA ILE A 107 10.84 -11.84 -4.81
C ILE A 107 9.93 -11.59 -6.00
N ILE A 108 8.65 -11.91 -5.85
CA ILE A 108 7.61 -11.61 -6.84
C ILE A 108 6.60 -10.67 -6.19
N ILE A 109 6.35 -9.54 -6.83
CA ILE A 109 5.38 -8.54 -6.42
C ILE A 109 4.15 -8.69 -7.30
N HIS A 110 3.01 -8.93 -6.68
CA HIS A 110 1.70 -9.10 -7.32
C HIS A 110 0.86 -7.85 -7.06
N PRO A 111 0.78 -6.90 -8.00
CA PRO A 111 0.02 -5.67 -7.83
C PRO A 111 -1.47 -5.93 -7.64
N VAL A 112 -2.08 -5.17 -6.74
CA VAL A 112 -3.54 -5.15 -6.54
C VAL A 112 -4.07 -3.73 -6.69
N ASP A 113 -5.25 -3.63 -7.27
CA ASP A 113 -6.05 -2.42 -7.35
C ASP A 113 -7.14 -2.47 -6.28
N LEU A 114 -7.31 -1.39 -5.55
CA LEU A 114 -8.35 -1.22 -4.52
C LEU A 114 -9.53 -0.37 -5.03
N GLY A 115 -9.65 -0.20 -6.35
CA GLY A 115 -10.86 0.28 -7.00
C GLY A 115 -11.17 1.76 -6.82
N ILE A 116 -10.15 2.64 -6.78
CA ILE A 116 -10.39 4.08 -6.60
C ILE A 116 -11.20 4.71 -7.74
N ASP A 117 -11.03 4.20 -8.95
CA ASP A 117 -11.73 4.69 -10.15
C ASP A 117 -13.07 3.94 -10.37
N GLY A 118 -13.41 3.03 -9.48
CA GLY A 118 -14.62 2.20 -9.56
C GLY A 118 -15.80 2.74 -8.75
N PRO A 119 -16.89 1.96 -8.69
CA PRO A 119 -18.02 2.28 -7.83
C PRO A 119 -17.64 2.19 -6.35
N LEU A 120 -18.28 3.01 -5.52
CA LEU A 120 -17.99 3.08 -4.08
C LEU A 120 -18.14 1.73 -3.35
N SER A 121 -19.01 0.85 -3.84
CA SER A 121 -19.19 -0.51 -3.33
C SER A 121 -17.94 -1.37 -3.43
N ASP A 122 -17.09 -1.08 -4.39
CA ASP A 122 -15.87 -1.85 -4.70
C ASP A 122 -14.61 -1.23 -4.12
N LEU A 123 -14.74 0.03 -3.65
CA LEU A 123 -13.62 0.80 -3.15
C LEU A 123 -12.99 0.14 -1.92
N GLY A 124 -11.68 -0.09 -1.99
CA GLY A 124 -10.91 -0.74 -0.93
C GLY A 124 -10.93 -2.27 -0.95
N ILE A 125 -11.65 -2.89 -1.90
CA ILE A 125 -11.66 -4.33 -2.09
C ILE A 125 -10.55 -4.70 -3.08
N PRO A 126 -9.61 -5.60 -2.70
CA PRO A 126 -8.49 -5.95 -3.57
C PRO A 126 -8.96 -6.73 -4.80
N LYS A 127 -8.50 -6.26 -5.95
CA LYS A 127 -8.67 -6.91 -7.26
C LYS A 127 -7.30 -7.05 -7.93
N ILE A 128 -7.19 -7.96 -8.88
CA ILE A 128 -5.99 -8.01 -9.72
C ILE A 128 -5.88 -6.68 -10.46
N ALA A 129 -4.73 -6.03 -10.35
CA ALA A 129 -4.49 -4.75 -10.99
C ALA A 129 -4.55 -4.87 -12.52
N SER A 130 -5.11 -3.86 -13.17
CA SER A 130 -4.95 -3.69 -14.61
C SER A 130 -3.48 -3.48 -14.97
N GLU A 131 -3.12 -3.69 -16.23
CA GLU A 131 -1.74 -3.49 -16.69
C GLU A 131 -1.24 -2.06 -16.40
N GLU A 132 -2.10 -1.06 -16.56
CA GLU A 132 -1.77 0.34 -16.27
C GLU A 132 -1.50 0.57 -14.78
N VAL A 133 -2.40 0.13 -13.90
CA VAL A 133 -2.24 0.26 -12.44
C VAL A 133 -1.01 -0.52 -11.96
N ALA A 134 -0.81 -1.74 -12.48
CA ALA A 134 0.36 -2.55 -12.15
C ALA A 134 1.66 -1.86 -12.54
N ASN A 135 1.77 -1.40 -13.79
CA ASN A 135 2.96 -0.72 -14.28
C ASN A 135 3.26 0.57 -13.50
N ASN A 136 2.25 1.36 -13.18
CA ASN A 136 2.42 2.59 -12.39
C ASN A 136 2.97 2.27 -11.00
N LEU A 137 2.40 1.30 -10.30
CA LEU A 137 2.86 0.90 -8.97
C LEU A 137 4.28 0.31 -9.02
N LEU A 138 4.54 -0.61 -9.95
CA LEU A 138 5.83 -1.29 -10.04
C LEU A 138 6.97 -0.34 -10.43
N ASN A 139 6.73 0.61 -11.32
CA ASN A 139 7.70 1.64 -11.67
C ASN A 139 8.02 2.55 -10.47
N GLU A 140 7.02 2.91 -9.67
CA GLU A 140 7.23 3.69 -8.45
C GLU A 140 8.07 2.92 -7.43
N ILE A 141 7.75 1.63 -7.18
CA ILE A 141 8.54 0.78 -6.29
C ILE A 141 9.97 0.65 -6.80
N ALA A 142 10.16 0.45 -8.10
CA ALA A 142 11.47 0.36 -8.72
C ALA A 142 12.29 1.63 -8.46
N GLN A 143 11.71 2.82 -8.71
CA GLN A 143 12.38 4.10 -8.48
C GLN A 143 12.75 4.31 -7.01
N LEU A 144 11.82 4.01 -6.10
CA LEU A 144 12.06 4.13 -4.65
C LEU A 144 13.15 3.17 -4.16
N SER A 145 13.36 2.04 -4.85
CA SER A 145 14.32 1.01 -4.46
C SER A 145 15.73 1.24 -5.04
N VAL A 146 15.88 2.14 -6.01
CA VAL A 146 17.20 2.48 -6.61
C VAL A 146 18.24 2.91 -5.57
N PRO A 147 17.93 3.78 -4.59
CA PRO A 147 18.92 4.20 -3.58
C PRO A 147 19.49 3.05 -2.74
N TYR A 148 18.74 1.94 -2.66
CA TYR A 148 19.14 0.73 -1.94
C TYR A 148 19.84 -0.31 -2.82
N GLY A 149 20.07 0.00 -4.10
CA GLY A 149 20.70 -0.90 -5.06
C GLY A 149 19.83 -2.07 -5.51
N THR A 150 18.53 -2.08 -5.16
CA THR A 150 17.60 -3.13 -5.55
C THR A 150 17.11 -2.91 -6.98
N LYS A 151 17.26 -3.92 -7.83
CA LYS A 151 16.79 -3.91 -9.22
C LYS A 151 15.50 -4.70 -9.32
N LEU A 152 14.44 -4.04 -9.76
CA LEU A 152 13.13 -4.62 -10.02
C LEU A 152 12.89 -4.69 -11.52
N GLU A 153 12.63 -5.88 -12.04
CA GLU A 153 12.19 -6.14 -13.43
C GLU A 153 10.67 -6.22 -13.46
N ILE A 154 10.05 -5.58 -14.44
CA ILE A 154 8.60 -5.71 -14.68
C ILE A 154 8.40 -6.72 -15.80
N LYS A 155 7.65 -7.77 -15.51
CA LYS A 155 7.36 -8.83 -16.47
C LYS A 155 5.94 -9.36 -16.27
N ASP A 156 5.15 -9.37 -17.35
CA ASP A 156 3.77 -9.90 -17.37
C ASP A 156 2.88 -9.30 -16.26
N GLY A 157 3.02 -7.99 -15.99
CA GLY A 157 2.27 -7.28 -14.93
C GLY A 157 2.75 -7.57 -13.51
N LEU A 158 3.86 -8.29 -13.35
CA LEU A 158 4.47 -8.62 -12.06
C LEU A 158 5.81 -7.91 -11.89
N GLY A 159 6.14 -7.56 -10.65
CA GLY A 159 7.49 -7.12 -10.29
C GLY A 159 8.34 -8.31 -9.87
N VAL A 160 9.55 -8.40 -10.40
CA VAL A 160 10.47 -9.49 -10.10
C VAL A 160 11.82 -8.95 -9.66
N ILE A 161 12.28 -9.36 -8.48
CA ILE A 161 13.63 -9.10 -7.98
C ILE A 161 14.34 -10.45 -7.90
N LYS A 162 15.42 -10.61 -8.65
CA LYS A 162 16.27 -11.80 -8.61
C LYS A 162 17.52 -11.50 -7.82
N LEU A 163 17.92 -12.40 -6.94
CA LEU A 163 19.16 -12.33 -6.22
C LEU A 163 20.19 -13.25 -6.90
N GLU A 164 21.16 -12.62 -7.53
CA GLU A 164 22.33 -13.33 -8.04
C GLU A 164 23.18 -13.75 -6.85
N GLN A 165 23.67 -14.97 -6.89
CA GLN A 165 24.61 -15.52 -5.88
C GLN A 165 26.04 -15.28 -6.27
#